data_bfb32fc5d22eff5c00ec113f2870e1e3
#
_entry.id   bfb32fc5d22eff5c00ec113f2870e1e3
#
_cell.length_a   1.000
_cell.length_b   1.000
_cell.length_c   1.000
_cell.angle_alpha   90.00
_cell.angle_beta   90.00
_cell.angle_gamma   90.00
#
_symmetry.space_group_name_H-M   'P 1'
#
loop_
_entity.id
_entity.type
_entity.pdbx_description
1 polymer ?
#
loop_
_entity_poly.entity_id
_entity_poly.type
_entity_poly.pdbx_seq_one_letter_code
_entity_poly.pdbx_strand_id
1 'polypeptide(L)'
;RYDLPNTYFFKSSLEADYARWCEFTKKPYVYEHKTFTVQYEGRDKQYTPDFYHPDEDRYVELKAIRRDRKFNSNLLAADILKQQGVNIDVLLMHEFYTQIKQSNHYWLIENIENKNYHGTRHLIYLKKSQSPI
;
A
#
# COMPACT_ATOMS: atom_id res chain seq x y z
N ARG A 1 -3.88 6.43 16.34
CA ARG A 1 -3.14 5.34 15.74
C ARG A 1 -2.13 4.80 16.72
N TYR A 2 -2.30 3.56 17.10
CA TYR A 2 -1.49 2.98 18.14
C TYR A 2 -0.32 2.16 17.64
N ASP A 3 -0.43 1.62 16.44
CA ASP A 3 0.57 0.67 15.94
C ASP A 3 1.36 1.21 14.77
N LEU A 4 1.01 2.37 14.25
CA LEU A 4 1.67 2.95 13.09
C LEU A 4 2.13 4.36 13.40
N PRO A 5 3.09 4.88 12.64
CA PRO A 5 3.54 6.26 12.82
C PRO A 5 2.36 7.22 12.72
N ASN A 6 2.28 8.16 13.64
CA ASN A 6 1.12 9.03 13.69
C ASN A 6 1.18 10.16 12.66
N THR A 7 2.13 10.10 11.74
CA THR A 7 2.19 11.03 10.63
C THR A 7 1.31 10.60 9.47
N TYR A 8 0.76 9.36 9.49
CA TYR A 8 0.04 8.83 8.35
C TYR A 8 -1.43 8.62 8.64
N PHE A 9 -2.25 9.00 7.67
CA PHE A 9 -3.66 8.62 7.60
C PHE A 9 -3.84 7.91 6.27
N PHE A 10 -3.98 6.59 6.32
CA PHE A 10 -4.09 5.79 5.13
C PHE A 10 -5.48 5.91 4.53
N LYS A 11 -5.56 5.90 3.20
CA LYS A 11 -6.81 6.12 2.49
C LYS A 11 -7.65 4.87 2.37
N SER A 12 -7.09 3.70 2.66
CA SER A 12 -7.82 2.45 2.56
C SER A 12 -7.30 1.47 3.60
N SER A 13 -8.10 0.44 3.89
CA SER A 13 -7.66 -0.63 4.79
C SER A 13 -6.51 -1.41 4.18
N LEU A 14 -6.48 -1.56 2.87
CA LEU A 14 -5.39 -2.24 2.20
C LEU A 14 -4.06 -1.52 2.44
N GLU A 15 -4.06 -0.20 2.33
CA GLU A 15 -2.85 0.58 2.58
C GLU A 15 -2.42 0.47 4.04
N ALA A 16 -3.36 0.51 4.95
CA ALA A 16 -3.05 0.35 6.38
C ALA A 16 -2.48 -1.04 6.65
N ASP A 17 -3.03 -2.06 6.03
CA ASP A 17 -2.54 -3.42 6.22
C ASP A 17 -1.14 -3.59 5.64
N TYR A 18 -0.88 -2.96 4.51
CA TYR A 18 0.46 -2.99 3.92
C TYR A 18 1.46 -2.32 4.85
N ALA A 19 1.09 -1.19 5.43
CA ALA A 19 1.96 -0.49 6.38
C ALA A 19 2.24 -1.35 7.60
N ARG A 20 1.22 -2.05 8.12
CA ARG A 20 1.42 -2.96 9.25
C ARG A 20 2.36 -4.10 8.89
N TRP A 21 2.21 -4.61 7.66
CA TRP A 21 3.11 -5.64 7.17
C TRP A 21 4.54 -5.14 7.15
N CYS A 22 4.74 -3.90 6.69
CA CYS A 22 6.07 -3.30 6.67
C CYS A 22 6.61 -3.13 8.09
N GLU A 23 5.77 -2.63 9.01
CA GLU A 23 6.19 -2.48 10.41
C GLU A 23 6.56 -3.83 11.03
N PHE A 24 5.73 -4.83 10.78
CA PHE A 24 5.96 -6.14 11.33
C PHE A 24 7.25 -6.77 10.82
N THR A 25 7.52 -6.62 9.54
CA THR A 25 8.72 -7.18 8.91
C THR A 25 9.92 -6.26 9.00
N LYS A 26 9.76 -5.10 9.62
CA LYS A 26 10.81 -4.10 9.79
C LYS A 26 11.35 -3.58 8.48
N LYS A 27 10.45 -3.42 7.52
CA LYS A 27 10.79 -2.88 6.22
C LYS A 27 10.53 -1.38 6.21
N PRO A 28 11.54 -0.57 5.98
CA PRO A 28 11.35 0.89 5.94
C PRO A 28 10.39 1.28 4.82
N TYR A 29 9.54 2.26 5.09
CA TYR A 29 8.61 2.75 4.09
C TYR A 29 8.28 4.22 4.34
N VAL A 30 7.90 4.90 3.27
CA VAL A 30 7.34 6.25 3.33
C VAL A 30 6.04 6.24 2.55
N TYR A 31 4.97 6.71 3.16
CA TYR A 31 3.67 6.74 2.52
C TYR A 31 3.55 8.00 1.66
N GLU A 32 3.17 7.81 0.40
CA GLU A 32 2.98 8.92 -0.54
C GLU A 32 4.19 9.85 -0.59
N HIS A 33 5.34 9.27 -0.79
CA HIS A 33 6.63 9.95 -0.68
C HIS A 33 6.82 11.06 -1.72
N LYS A 34 6.42 10.81 -2.97
CA LYS A 34 6.74 11.71 -4.06
C LYS A 34 5.64 11.69 -5.11
N THR A 35 5.35 12.87 -5.67
CA THR A 35 4.42 13.00 -6.78
C THR A 35 5.22 13.18 -8.06
N PHE A 36 4.93 12.34 -9.02
CA PHE A 36 5.53 12.40 -10.34
C PHE A 36 4.59 13.10 -11.32
N THR A 37 5.17 13.77 -12.31
CA THR A 37 4.40 14.27 -13.43
C THR A 37 4.64 13.34 -14.60
N VAL A 38 3.56 12.76 -15.12
CA VAL A 38 3.61 11.80 -16.21
C VAL A 38 2.84 12.37 -17.39
N GLN A 39 3.41 12.29 -18.57
CA GLN A 39 2.74 12.77 -19.78
C GLN A 39 1.98 11.63 -20.44
N TYR A 40 0.72 11.89 -20.73
CA TYR A 40 -0.14 10.90 -21.35
C TYR A 40 -1.11 11.62 -22.29
N GLU A 41 -1.06 11.24 -23.54
CA GLU A 41 -1.93 11.83 -24.59
C GLU A 41 -1.85 13.36 -24.61
N GLY A 42 -0.64 13.88 -24.50
CA GLY A 42 -0.42 15.32 -24.55
C GLY A 42 -0.80 16.08 -23.32
N ARG A 43 -1.14 15.39 -22.24
CA ARG A 43 -1.50 16.01 -20.97
C ARG A 43 -0.56 15.57 -19.87
N ASP A 44 -0.38 16.44 -18.90
CA ASP A 44 0.36 16.10 -17.70
C ASP A 44 -0.59 15.49 -16.68
N LYS A 45 -0.19 14.37 -16.11
CA LYS A 45 -0.91 13.73 -15.03
C LYS A 45 -0.03 13.66 -13.80
N GLN A 46 -0.55 14.14 -12.68
CA GLN A 46 0.13 14.01 -11.40
C GLN A 46 -0.18 12.64 -10.83
N TYR A 47 0.86 11.94 -10.40
CA TYR A 47 0.72 10.58 -9.89
C TYR A 47 1.60 10.39 -8.67
N THR A 48 1.01 9.93 -7.58
CA THR A 48 1.71 9.67 -6.34
C THR A 48 1.55 8.19 -6.00
N PRO A 49 2.63 7.38 -6.15
CA PRO A 49 2.58 5.98 -5.72
C PRO A 49 2.30 5.89 -4.23
N ASP A 50 1.66 4.80 -3.82
CA ASP A 50 1.22 4.65 -2.44
C ASP A 50 2.38 4.58 -1.45
N PHE A 51 3.39 3.80 -1.75
CA PHE A 51 4.51 3.57 -0.82
C PHE A 51 5.85 3.68 -1.52
N TYR A 52 6.84 4.07 -0.76
CA TYR A 52 8.23 4.08 -1.21
C TYR A 52 9.08 3.34 -0.16
N HIS A 53 9.95 2.48 -0.63
CA HIS A 53 10.89 1.75 0.22
C HIS A 53 12.31 2.29 -0.01
N PRO A 54 12.81 3.11 0.91
CA PRO A 54 14.13 3.73 0.69
C PRO A 54 15.28 2.73 0.66
N ASP A 55 15.13 1.60 1.35
CA ASP A 55 16.19 0.58 1.35
C ASP A 55 16.36 -0.09 -0.01
N GLU A 56 15.34 -0.02 -0.87
CA GLU A 56 15.37 -0.63 -2.20
C GLU A 56 15.22 0.38 -3.31
N ASP A 57 15.00 1.65 -2.96
CA ASP A 57 14.67 2.68 -3.93
C ASP A 57 13.54 2.19 -4.83
N ARG A 58 12.45 1.73 -4.21
CA ARG A 58 11.34 1.08 -4.91
C ARG A 58 10.02 1.66 -4.46
N TYR A 59 9.16 1.95 -5.42
CA TYR A 59 7.80 2.39 -5.17
C TYR A 59 6.85 1.23 -5.30
N VAL A 60 5.75 1.26 -4.55
CA VAL A 60 4.71 0.24 -4.61
C VAL A 60 3.36 0.92 -4.73
N GLU A 61 2.58 0.50 -5.70
CA GLU A 61 1.21 0.91 -5.89
C GLU A 61 0.31 -0.26 -5.53
N LEU A 62 -0.65 -0.03 -4.64
CA LEU A 62 -1.58 -1.08 -4.20
C LEU A 62 -2.90 -0.92 -4.90
N LYS A 63 -3.49 -2.04 -5.34
CA LYS A 63 -4.77 -2.03 -6.02
C LYS A 63 -5.66 -3.16 -5.56
N ALA A 64 -6.94 -2.85 -5.32
CA ALA A 64 -7.89 -3.84 -4.81
C ALA A 64 -8.41 -4.73 -5.93
N ILE A 65 -8.77 -4.16 -7.06
CA ILE A 65 -9.26 -4.92 -8.22
C ILE A 65 -8.65 -4.40 -9.51
N ARG A 66 -8.71 -5.23 -10.54
CA ARG A 66 -8.03 -4.93 -11.79
C ARG A 66 -8.88 -4.36 -12.89
N ARG A 67 -10.17 -4.33 -12.78
CA ARG A 67 -11.01 -4.02 -13.95
C ARG A 67 -11.73 -2.70 -13.89
N ASP A 68 -11.48 -1.89 -12.91
CA ASP A 68 -12.03 -0.55 -12.82
C ASP A 68 -11.32 0.34 -13.82
N ARG A 69 -12.04 1.15 -14.54
CA ARG A 69 -11.44 2.04 -15.51
C ARG A 69 -10.57 3.12 -14.90
N LYS A 70 -11.02 3.66 -13.78
CA LYS A 70 -10.23 4.67 -13.08
C LYS A 70 -8.94 4.11 -12.58
N PHE A 71 -8.98 2.85 -12.27
CA PHE A 71 -7.85 2.08 -11.88
C PHE A 71 -6.75 2.16 -12.93
N ASN A 72 -7.13 2.08 -14.21
CA ASN A 72 -6.16 2.04 -15.30
C ASN A 72 -5.32 3.31 -15.42
N SER A 73 -5.84 4.43 -14.96
CA SER A 73 -5.12 5.68 -15.00
C SER A 73 -3.83 5.62 -14.16
N ASN A 74 -3.91 5.07 -12.94
CA ASN A 74 -2.72 4.94 -12.10
C ASN A 74 -1.81 3.82 -12.59
N LEU A 75 -2.38 2.74 -13.11
CA LEU A 75 -1.57 1.67 -13.68
C LEU A 75 -0.78 2.15 -14.88
N LEU A 76 -1.41 2.97 -15.70
CA LEU A 76 -0.76 3.53 -16.86
C LEU A 76 0.38 4.44 -16.45
N ALA A 77 0.16 5.29 -15.44
CA ALA A 77 1.20 6.17 -14.94
C ALA A 77 2.37 5.36 -14.39
N ALA A 78 2.07 4.31 -13.63
CA ALA A 78 3.11 3.44 -13.09
C ALA A 78 3.91 2.78 -14.21
N ASP A 79 3.24 2.34 -15.26
CA ASP A 79 3.90 1.70 -16.39
C ASP A 79 4.82 2.69 -17.12
N ILE A 80 4.34 3.90 -17.34
CA ILE A 80 5.16 4.94 -17.98
C ILE A 80 6.40 5.22 -17.15
N LEU A 81 6.27 5.36 -15.85
CA LEU A 81 7.40 5.59 -14.97
C LEU A 81 8.38 4.43 -15.01
N LYS A 82 7.85 3.21 -15.03
CA LYS A 82 8.71 2.02 -15.10
C LYS A 82 9.53 2.03 -16.38
N GLN A 83 8.94 2.41 -17.48
CA GLN A 83 9.66 2.53 -18.76
C GLN A 83 10.72 3.63 -18.73
N GLN A 84 10.53 4.62 -17.88
CA GLN A 84 11.50 5.70 -17.71
C GLN A 84 12.60 5.35 -16.70
N GLY A 85 12.59 4.14 -16.17
CA GLY A 85 13.62 3.69 -15.26
C GLY A 85 13.30 3.82 -13.78
N VAL A 86 12.08 4.22 -13.43
CA VAL A 86 11.64 4.27 -12.04
C VAL A 86 11.30 2.85 -11.59
N ASN A 87 11.85 2.46 -10.45
CA ASN A 87 11.58 1.13 -9.88
C ASN A 87 10.23 1.16 -9.15
N ILE A 88 9.21 0.67 -9.80
CA ILE A 88 7.85 0.70 -9.27
C ILE A 88 7.13 -0.61 -9.58
N ASP A 89 6.43 -1.15 -8.58
CA ASP A 89 5.64 -2.35 -8.70
C ASP A 89 4.19 -2.08 -8.37
N VAL A 90 3.30 -2.78 -9.06
CA VAL A 90 1.88 -2.77 -8.73
C VAL A 90 1.57 -4.07 -8.01
N LEU A 91 1.04 -3.98 -6.81
CA LEU A 91 0.72 -5.14 -5.99
C LEU A 91 -0.80 -5.19 -5.79
N LEU A 92 -1.40 -6.29 -6.23
CA LEU A 92 -2.84 -6.45 -6.12
C LEU A 92 -3.21 -6.98 -4.73
N MET A 93 -4.39 -6.62 -4.28
CA MET A 93 -4.86 -6.98 -2.95
C MET A 93 -4.76 -8.50 -2.71
N HIS A 94 -5.25 -9.31 -3.64
CA HIS A 94 -5.23 -10.75 -3.44
C HIS A 94 -3.80 -11.29 -3.41
N GLU A 95 -2.88 -10.69 -4.16
CA GLU A 95 -1.49 -11.09 -4.14
C GLU A 95 -0.85 -10.79 -2.78
N PHE A 96 -1.17 -9.61 -2.26
CA PHE A 96 -0.63 -9.21 -0.98
C PHE A 96 -1.09 -10.13 0.15
N TYR A 97 -2.40 -10.39 0.23
CA TYR A 97 -2.92 -11.24 1.30
C TYR A 97 -2.49 -12.70 1.14
N THR A 98 -2.36 -13.19 -0.08
CA THR A 98 -1.82 -14.52 -0.31
C THR A 98 -0.39 -14.63 0.20
N GLN A 99 0.40 -13.61 -0.06
CA GLN A 99 1.78 -13.57 0.38
C GLN A 99 1.88 -13.63 1.91
N ILE A 100 1.02 -12.89 2.61
CA ILE A 100 1.01 -12.90 4.06
C ILE A 100 0.63 -14.28 4.59
N LYS A 101 -0.38 -14.91 4.00
CA LYS A 101 -0.79 -16.25 4.41
C LYS A 101 0.34 -17.25 4.26
N GLN A 102 1.05 -17.18 3.15
CA GLN A 102 2.14 -18.10 2.89
C GLN A 102 3.32 -17.89 3.81
N SER A 103 3.45 -16.72 4.38
CA SER A 103 4.56 -16.39 5.27
C SER A 103 4.29 -16.69 6.74
N ASN A 104 3.18 -17.35 7.05
CA ASN A 104 2.78 -17.66 8.43
C ASN A 104 2.45 -16.43 9.27
N HIS A 105 2.09 -15.35 8.63
CA HIS A 105 1.68 -14.14 9.33
C HIS A 105 0.19 -13.89 9.17
N TYR A 106 -0.54 -14.94 8.92
CA TYR A 106 -1.97 -14.84 8.67
C TYR A 106 -2.73 -14.26 9.86
N TRP A 107 -2.21 -14.48 11.07
CA TRP A 107 -2.83 -13.90 12.26
C TRP A 107 -2.99 -12.39 12.14
N LEU A 108 -2.05 -11.76 11.46
CA LEU A 108 -2.09 -10.32 11.27
C LEU A 108 -3.34 -9.92 10.48
N ILE A 109 -3.63 -10.65 9.42
CA ILE A 109 -4.80 -10.36 8.59
C ILE A 109 -6.08 -10.68 9.35
N GLU A 110 -6.14 -11.83 10.00
CA GLU A 110 -7.34 -12.23 10.71
C GLU A 110 -7.71 -11.26 11.81
N ASN A 111 -6.72 -10.69 12.46
CA ASN A 111 -6.98 -9.80 13.59
C ASN A 111 -7.30 -8.37 13.15
N ILE A 112 -6.78 -7.93 12.02
CA ILE A 112 -7.03 -6.56 11.59
C ILE A 112 -8.10 -6.46 10.52
N GLU A 113 -8.36 -7.54 9.81
CA GLU A 113 -9.41 -7.60 8.81
C GLU A 113 -10.76 -7.85 9.48
N ASN A 114 -11.11 -7.01 10.41
CA ASN A 114 -12.37 -7.17 11.14
C ASN A 114 -13.54 -6.90 10.20
N LYS A 115 -14.48 -7.81 10.21
CA LYS A 115 -15.62 -7.75 9.30
C LYS A 115 -16.56 -6.60 9.57
N ASN A 116 -16.51 -6.05 10.74
CA ASN A 116 -17.34 -4.90 11.10
C ASN A 116 -16.60 -3.59 10.97
N TYR A 117 -15.46 -3.64 10.41
CA TYR A 117 -14.63 -2.49 10.27
C TYR A 117 -15.17 -1.53 9.21
N HIS A 118 -15.12 -0.24 9.49
CA HIS A 118 -15.59 0.80 8.60
C HIS A 118 -14.57 1.90 8.35
N GLY A 119 -13.32 1.68 8.66
CA GLY A 119 -12.30 2.70 8.39
C GLY A 119 -10.93 2.30 8.87
N THR A 120 -9.95 2.95 8.28
CA THR A 120 -8.55 2.66 8.54
C THR A 120 -8.20 2.83 10.02
N ARG A 121 -8.78 3.82 10.64
CA ARG A 121 -8.51 4.12 12.04
C ARG A 121 -8.86 2.95 12.94
N HIS A 122 -9.96 2.31 12.65
CA HIS A 122 -10.40 1.16 13.45
C HIS A 122 -9.41 0.00 13.32
N LEU A 123 -8.95 -0.27 12.13
CA LEU A 123 -7.97 -1.32 11.91
C LEU A 123 -6.67 -1.05 12.65
N ILE A 124 -6.22 0.19 12.65
CA ILE A 124 -5.00 0.56 13.33
C ILE A 124 -5.13 0.30 14.83
N TYR A 125 -6.27 0.65 15.37
CA TYR A 125 -6.52 0.47 16.80
C TYR A 125 -6.51 -1.01 17.16
N LEU A 126 -7.18 -1.84 16.37
CA LEU A 126 -7.22 -3.27 16.61
C LEU A 126 -5.82 -3.87 16.57
N LYS A 127 -5.03 -3.44 15.62
CA LYS A 127 -3.67 -3.98 15.49
C LYS A 127 -2.88 -3.76 16.77
N LYS A 128 -3.00 -2.59 17.36
CA LYS A 128 -2.26 -2.28 18.58
C LYS A 128 -2.58 -3.26 19.68
N SER A 129 -3.84 -3.57 19.86
CA SER A 129 -4.28 -4.45 20.93
C SER A 129 -4.06 -5.93 20.63
N GLN A 130 -3.86 -6.28 19.35
CA GLN A 130 -3.72 -7.67 18.92
C GLN A 130 -2.28 -8.10 18.72
N SER A 131 -1.35 -7.19 18.77
CA SER A 131 0.04 -7.51 18.47
C SER A 131 0.58 -8.51 19.49
N PRO A 132 1.25 -9.56 19.02
CA PRO A 132 1.86 -10.53 19.94
C PRO A 132 3.14 -10.03 20.56
N ILE A 133 3.62 -8.91 20.17
CA ILE A 133 4.92 -8.40 20.64
C ILE A 133 4.78 -7.52 21.87
#